data_d5bfa0d72f62bbc717271c80d328fe2c
#
_entry.id   d5bfa0d72f62bbc717271c80d328fe2c
#
_cell.length_a   1.000
_cell.length_b   1.000
_cell.length_c   1.000
_cell.angle_alpha   90.00
_cell.angle_beta   90.00
_cell.angle_gamma   90.00
#
_symmetry.space_group_name_H-M   'P 1'
#
loop_
_entity.id
_entity.type
_entity.pdbx_description
1 polymer ?
#
loop_
_entity_poly.entity_id
_entity_poly.type
_entity_poly.pdbx_seq_one_letter_code
_entity_poly.pdbx_strand_id
1 'polypeptide(L)'
;MKQLFLFTIFGIFLFSCSNNAQNKNEATEVLAVIKKIPLAGIPTTETGWTMKAIINGQKWTASSIISPDVAGRILGDANDIKIGLPYNRRYMIAGKKISFNRDEAVDLFLPADEGGILGGYRGEMLITKANEQWAEGTFYFTADSDRSDKKAEVIDGFFRISMENPQK
;
A
#
# COMPACT_ATOMS: atom_id res chain seq x y z
N MET A 1 33.53 -62.48 39.48
CA MET A 1 34.36 -62.08 38.34
C MET A 1 33.50 -62.14 37.06
N LYS A 2 32.93 -61.09 36.61
CA LYS A 2 32.39 -60.88 35.24
C LYS A 2 32.34 -59.38 34.96
N GLN A 3 33.25 -58.96 34.12
CA GLN A 3 33.32 -57.57 33.64
C GLN A 3 32.18 -57.29 32.67
N LEU A 4 31.47 -56.20 32.91
CA LEU A 4 30.43 -55.69 32.02
C LEU A 4 31.04 -54.56 31.19
N PHE A 5 31.15 -54.75 29.87
CA PHE A 5 31.58 -53.75 28.91
C PHE A 5 30.40 -52.85 28.57
N LEU A 6 30.54 -51.56 28.90
CA LEU A 6 29.58 -50.52 28.54
C LEU A 6 30.04 -49.88 27.22
N PHE A 7 29.33 -50.17 26.14
CA PHE A 7 29.54 -49.50 24.86
C PHE A 7 28.75 -48.17 24.84
N THR A 8 29.46 -47.04 24.91
CA THR A 8 28.89 -45.72 24.73
C THR A 8 28.90 -45.40 23.24
N ILE A 9 27.74 -45.41 22.62
CA ILE A 9 27.53 -44.95 21.23
C ILE A 9 27.43 -43.43 21.25
N PHE A 10 28.45 -42.75 20.75
CA PHE A 10 28.47 -41.30 20.54
C PHE A 10 27.76 -41.01 19.22
N GLY A 11 26.47 -40.62 19.31
CA GLY A 11 25.69 -40.14 18.16
C GLY A 11 26.12 -38.73 17.77
N ILE A 12 26.81 -38.62 16.65
CA ILE A 12 27.14 -37.32 16.03
C ILE A 12 25.89 -36.84 15.32
N PHE A 13 25.20 -35.88 15.92
CA PHE A 13 24.17 -35.10 15.25
C PHE A 13 24.82 -34.07 14.33
N LEU A 14 24.88 -34.37 13.04
CA LEU A 14 25.18 -33.38 12.02
C LEU A 14 23.96 -32.48 11.84
N PHE A 15 23.96 -31.32 12.50
CA PHE A 15 23.06 -30.24 12.16
C PHE A 15 23.44 -29.70 10.78
N SER A 16 22.72 -30.14 9.77
CA SER A 16 22.79 -29.56 8.43
C SER A 16 22.13 -28.17 8.47
N CYS A 17 22.94 -27.13 8.47
CA CYS A 17 22.50 -25.76 8.22
C CYS A 17 22.11 -25.63 6.75
N SER A 18 20.83 -25.83 6.43
CA SER A 18 20.27 -25.71 5.07
C SER A 18 19.35 -24.50 4.89
N ASN A 19 19.50 -23.43 5.70
CA ASN A 19 18.57 -22.28 5.64
C ASN A 19 19.06 -21.07 4.85
N ASN A 20 20.28 -21.09 4.27
CA ASN A 20 20.80 -19.90 3.58
C ASN A 20 20.42 -19.79 2.09
N ALA A 21 19.99 -20.87 1.46
CA ALA A 21 19.63 -20.85 0.04
C ALA A 21 18.19 -20.32 -0.19
N GLN A 22 17.26 -20.65 0.69
CA GLN A 22 15.86 -20.25 0.60
C GLN A 22 15.69 -18.74 0.84
N ASN A 23 16.36 -18.20 1.87
CA ASN A 23 16.34 -16.76 2.16
C ASN A 23 16.96 -15.88 1.04
N LYS A 24 17.94 -16.41 0.31
CA LYS A 24 18.53 -15.69 -0.83
C LYS A 24 17.58 -15.60 -2.01
N ASN A 25 16.79 -16.63 -2.26
CA ASN A 25 15.82 -16.64 -3.36
C ASN A 25 14.65 -15.70 -3.06
N GLU A 26 14.08 -15.73 -1.85
CA GLU A 26 13.02 -14.81 -1.45
C GLU A 26 13.45 -13.34 -1.49
N ALA A 27 14.64 -13.02 -0.98
CA ALA A 27 15.17 -11.65 -1.06
C ALA A 27 15.41 -11.21 -2.50
N THR A 28 15.81 -12.10 -3.39
CA THR A 28 16.03 -11.81 -4.82
C THR A 28 14.69 -11.60 -5.54
N GLU A 29 13.66 -12.38 -5.22
CA GLU A 29 12.31 -12.20 -5.75
C GLU A 29 11.67 -10.89 -5.28
N VAL A 30 11.77 -10.58 -3.99
CA VAL A 30 11.28 -9.30 -3.44
C VAL A 30 11.97 -8.11 -4.10
N LEU A 31 13.29 -8.14 -4.27
CA LEU A 31 14.04 -7.09 -4.98
C LEU A 31 13.66 -6.99 -6.45
N ALA A 32 13.36 -8.11 -7.12
CA ALA A 32 12.89 -8.12 -8.50
C ALA A 32 11.49 -7.52 -8.63
N VAL A 33 10.60 -7.77 -7.66
CA VAL A 33 9.27 -7.16 -7.57
C VAL A 33 9.37 -5.66 -7.35
N ILE A 34 10.18 -5.19 -6.40
CA ILE A 34 10.39 -3.76 -6.11
C ILE A 34 10.92 -3.01 -7.34
N LYS A 35 11.82 -3.61 -8.11
CA LYS A 35 12.38 -3.00 -9.32
C LYS A 35 11.38 -2.84 -10.46
N LYS A 36 10.26 -3.55 -10.44
CA LYS A 36 9.24 -3.51 -11.50
C LYS A 36 8.13 -2.49 -11.23
N ILE A 37 7.99 -1.98 -10.01
CA ILE A 37 7.00 -0.95 -9.69
C ILE A 37 7.47 0.39 -10.29
N PRO A 38 6.68 1.06 -11.13
CA PRO A 38 7.07 2.34 -11.68
C PRO A 38 7.25 3.36 -10.57
N LEU A 39 8.48 3.85 -10.35
CA LEU A 39 8.77 4.89 -9.35
C LEU A 39 8.07 6.22 -9.67
N ALA A 40 7.87 6.50 -10.95
CA ALA A 40 7.26 7.74 -11.43
C ALA A 40 5.73 7.72 -11.47
N GLY A 41 5.11 6.57 -11.18
CA GLY A 41 3.67 6.41 -11.35
C GLY A 41 3.21 6.41 -12.81
N ILE A 42 1.94 6.14 -13.01
CA ILE A 42 1.30 6.18 -14.33
C ILE A 42 0.66 7.55 -14.50
N PRO A 43 0.95 8.31 -15.56
CA PRO A 43 0.31 9.60 -15.81
C PRO A 43 -1.21 9.48 -15.84
N THR A 44 -1.90 10.42 -15.21
CA THR A 44 -3.35 10.45 -15.16
C THR A 44 -3.93 11.11 -16.40
N THR A 45 -5.13 10.68 -16.79
CA THR A 45 -5.94 11.32 -17.83
C THR A 45 -7.38 11.41 -17.39
N GLU A 46 -8.15 12.32 -17.94
CA GLU A 46 -9.55 12.52 -17.55
C GLU A 46 -10.42 11.25 -17.78
N THR A 47 -10.19 10.54 -18.85
CA THR A 47 -10.94 9.32 -19.22
C THR A 47 -10.26 8.02 -18.82
N GLY A 48 -8.97 8.07 -18.45
CA GLY A 48 -8.15 6.92 -18.04
C GLY A 48 -7.99 6.82 -16.53
N TRP A 49 -6.79 6.46 -16.11
CA TRP A 49 -6.44 6.39 -14.67
C TRP A 49 -6.42 7.79 -14.10
N THR A 50 -7.03 7.98 -12.94
CA THR A 50 -7.15 9.29 -12.31
C THR A 50 -7.39 9.18 -10.82
N MET A 51 -6.99 10.19 -10.07
CA MET A 51 -7.43 10.43 -8.69
C MET A 51 -7.66 11.93 -8.53
N LYS A 52 -8.77 12.31 -7.94
CA LYS A 52 -9.12 13.70 -7.66
C LYS A 52 -9.88 13.81 -6.35
N ALA A 53 -9.78 14.96 -5.70
CA ALA A 53 -10.49 15.28 -4.46
C ALA A 53 -10.59 16.80 -4.26
N ILE A 54 -11.32 17.20 -3.22
CA ILE A 54 -11.25 18.53 -2.64
C ILE A 54 -10.50 18.39 -1.30
N ILE A 55 -9.38 19.09 -1.16
CA ILE A 55 -8.54 19.08 0.05
C ILE A 55 -8.63 20.46 0.67
N ASN A 56 -9.17 20.58 1.89
CA ASN A 56 -9.36 21.86 2.58
C ASN A 56 -10.06 22.91 1.70
N GLY A 57 -11.07 22.48 0.91
CA GLY A 57 -11.82 23.35 0.00
C GLY A 57 -11.14 23.60 -1.35
N GLN A 58 -9.93 23.13 -1.59
CA GLN A 58 -9.20 23.31 -2.84
C GLN A 58 -9.27 22.05 -3.72
N LYS A 59 -9.56 22.22 -5.01
CA LYS A 59 -9.58 21.12 -5.97
C LYS A 59 -8.16 20.60 -6.19
N TRP A 60 -7.99 19.30 -6.07
CA TRP A 60 -6.75 18.60 -6.35
C TRP A 60 -6.99 17.47 -7.35
N THR A 61 -6.05 17.27 -8.27
CA THR A 61 -6.05 16.15 -9.22
C THR A 61 -4.64 15.62 -9.32
N ALA A 62 -4.48 14.32 -9.13
CA ALA A 62 -3.19 13.66 -9.29
C ALA A 62 -2.67 13.80 -10.73
N SER A 63 -1.40 14.07 -10.89
CA SER A 63 -0.70 14.02 -12.17
C SER A 63 -0.23 12.60 -12.50
N SER A 64 -0.05 11.76 -11.49
CA SER A 64 0.30 10.35 -11.65
C SER A 64 -0.32 9.49 -10.55
N ILE A 65 -0.47 8.19 -10.84
CA ILE A 65 -0.97 7.18 -9.90
C ILE A 65 -0.03 5.98 -9.90
N ILE A 66 0.23 5.45 -8.71
CA ILE A 66 0.83 4.13 -8.49
C ILE A 66 -0.23 3.26 -7.81
N SER A 67 -0.50 2.06 -8.37
CA SER A 67 -1.48 1.14 -7.80
C SER A 67 -1.12 -0.33 -8.10
N PRO A 68 -0.83 -1.14 -7.06
CA PRO A 68 -0.42 -0.67 -5.73
C PRO A 68 1.02 -0.14 -5.72
N ASP A 69 1.33 0.71 -4.75
CA ASP A 69 2.70 1.08 -4.41
C ASP A 69 3.39 -0.04 -3.58
N VAL A 70 4.64 0.21 -3.18
CA VAL A 70 5.43 -0.73 -2.35
C VAL A 70 4.83 -0.97 -0.95
N ALA A 71 3.98 -0.08 -0.47
CA ALA A 71 3.28 -0.22 0.80
C ALA A 71 1.88 -0.83 0.66
N GLY A 72 1.50 -1.27 -0.53
CA GLY A 72 0.17 -1.82 -0.81
C GLY A 72 -0.92 -0.73 -0.80
N ARG A 73 -0.67 0.41 -1.43
CA ARG A 73 -1.60 1.55 -1.48
C ARG A 73 -1.90 1.97 -2.91
N ILE A 74 -3.03 2.64 -3.08
CA ILE A 74 -3.32 3.47 -4.25
C ILE A 74 -2.75 4.84 -3.95
N LEU A 75 -1.65 5.24 -4.57
CA LEU A 75 -0.99 6.51 -4.33
C LEU A 75 -1.20 7.44 -5.52
N GLY A 76 -1.94 8.52 -5.30
CA GLY A 76 -2.02 9.65 -6.24
C GLY A 76 -1.03 10.74 -5.84
N ASP A 77 -0.36 11.35 -6.81
CA ASP A 77 0.71 12.34 -6.60
C ASP A 77 0.53 13.54 -7.54
N ALA A 78 0.56 14.75 -7.00
CA ALA A 78 0.64 16.00 -7.74
C ALA A 78 1.14 17.16 -6.85
N ASN A 79 2.12 17.94 -7.32
CA ASN A 79 2.56 19.19 -6.70
C ASN A 79 2.88 19.07 -5.20
N ASP A 80 3.68 18.07 -4.84
CA ASP A 80 4.07 17.77 -3.46
C ASP A 80 2.92 17.31 -2.53
N ILE A 81 1.71 17.18 -3.07
CA ILE A 81 0.55 16.61 -2.37
C ILE A 81 0.33 15.18 -2.84
N LYS A 82 0.22 14.25 -1.88
CA LYS A 82 -0.08 12.85 -2.19
C LYS A 82 -1.22 12.33 -1.32
N ILE A 83 -2.08 11.53 -1.92
CA ILE A 83 -3.12 10.77 -1.21
C ILE A 83 -2.81 9.29 -1.37
N GLY A 84 -2.62 8.60 -0.24
CA GLY A 84 -2.44 7.17 -0.16
C GLY A 84 -3.68 6.48 0.39
N LEU A 85 -4.42 5.73 -0.44
CA LEU A 85 -5.58 4.94 -0.03
C LEU A 85 -5.18 3.47 0.17
N PRO A 86 -5.80 2.73 1.10
CA PRO A 86 -5.52 1.31 1.26
C PRO A 86 -5.91 0.53 -0.01
N TYR A 87 -5.03 -0.40 -0.41
CA TYR A 87 -5.27 -1.29 -1.53
C TYR A 87 -5.25 -2.74 -1.07
N ASN A 88 -6.34 -3.44 -1.32
CA ASN A 88 -6.38 -4.89 -1.22
C ASN A 88 -7.23 -5.42 -2.39
N ARG A 89 -6.63 -6.20 -3.28
CA ARG A 89 -7.33 -6.73 -4.46
C ARG A 89 -8.63 -7.47 -4.11
N ARG A 90 -8.69 -8.12 -2.94
CA ARG A 90 -9.89 -8.82 -2.46
C ARG A 90 -11.04 -7.87 -2.12
N TYR A 91 -10.75 -6.59 -1.86
CA TYR A 91 -11.74 -5.58 -1.53
C TYR A 91 -12.18 -4.74 -2.73
N MET A 92 -11.47 -4.87 -3.87
CA MET A 92 -11.82 -4.15 -5.11
C MET A 92 -13.02 -4.81 -5.80
N ILE A 93 -14.17 -4.82 -5.12
CA ILE A 93 -15.44 -5.41 -5.56
C ILE A 93 -16.49 -4.31 -5.53
N ALA A 94 -17.26 -4.16 -6.62
CA ALA A 94 -18.33 -3.15 -6.70
C ALA A 94 -19.32 -3.27 -5.52
N GLY A 95 -19.62 -2.13 -4.90
CA GLY A 95 -20.45 -2.03 -3.69
C GLY A 95 -19.70 -2.24 -2.37
N LYS A 96 -18.40 -2.61 -2.39
CA LYS A 96 -17.63 -2.77 -1.17
C LYS A 96 -17.31 -1.43 -0.55
N LYS A 97 -17.65 -1.28 0.75
CA LYS A 97 -17.23 -0.17 1.60
C LYS A 97 -16.03 -0.58 2.45
N ILE A 98 -15.09 0.33 2.60
CA ILE A 98 -13.89 0.18 3.42
C ILE A 98 -13.85 1.40 4.35
N SER A 99 -14.09 1.19 5.64
CA SER A 99 -13.99 2.24 6.65
C SER A 99 -12.54 2.40 7.07
N PHE A 100 -12.06 3.63 7.11
CA PHE A 100 -10.70 3.91 7.52
C PHE A 100 -10.54 3.80 9.04
N ASN A 101 -9.49 3.11 9.46
CA ASN A 101 -9.12 2.87 10.83
C ASN A 101 -7.59 2.66 10.90
N ARG A 102 -7.05 2.18 12.02
CA ARG A 102 -5.59 1.98 12.16
C ARG A 102 -5.02 0.92 11.22
N ASP A 103 -5.81 -0.10 10.86
CA ASP A 103 -5.38 -1.19 9.99
C ASP A 103 -5.56 -0.83 8.51
N GLU A 104 -6.62 -0.07 8.22
CA GLU A 104 -6.96 0.44 6.88
C GLU A 104 -6.80 1.96 6.87
N ALA A 105 -5.60 2.44 7.19
CA ALA A 105 -5.30 3.86 7.27
C ALA A 105 -5.13 4.48 5.88
N VAL A 106 -5.48 5.75 5.77
CA VAL A 106 -5.13 6.61 4.64
C VAL A 106 -4.03 7.57 5.05
N ASP A 107 -3.21 7.99 4.11
CA ASP A 107 -2.23 9.06 4.32
C ASP A 107 -2.53 10.23 3.40
N LEU A 108 -2.35 11.41 3.95
CA LEU A 108 -2.28 12.66 3.21
C LEU A 108 -0.90 13.27 3.43
N PHE A 109 -0.15 13.42 2.35
CA PHE A 109 1.13 14.12 2.36
C PHE A 109 0.89 15.54 1.85
N LEU A 110 1.26 16.51 2.66
CA LEU A 110 1.21 17.92 2.33
C LEU A 110 2.62 18.50 2.36
N PRO A 111 2.87 19.68 1.79
CA PRO A 111 4.10 20.43 2.02
C PRO A 111 4.40 20.55 3.52
N ALA A 112 5.67 20.60 3.90
CA ALA A 112 6.08 20.55 5.31
C ALA A 112 5.53 21.72 6.15
N ASP A 113 5.37 22.90 5.56
CA ASP A 113 4.76 24.07 6.17
C ASP A 113 3.23 23.98 6.29
N GLU A 114 2.59 23.11 5.50
CA GLU A 114 1.15 22.85 5.57
C GLU A 114 0.80 21.67 6.51
N GLY A 115 1.77 20.93 7.00
CA GLY A 115 1.55 19.84 7.96
C GLY A 115 2.35 18.57 7.72
N GLY A 116 2.96 18.39 6.58
CA GLY A 116 3.74 17.20 6.26
C GLY A 116 2.86 15.96 6.09
N ILE A 117 3.10 14.91 6.86
CA ILE A 117 2.33 13.66 6.78
C ILE A 117 1.22 13.67 7.81
N LEU A 118 -0.03 13.54 7.34
CA LEU A 118 -1.22 13.42 8.16
C LEU A 118 -1.82 12.01 7.98
N GLY A 119 -2.15 11.35 9.10
CA GLY A 119 -2.85 10.06 9.11
C GLY A 119 -4.36 10.27 9.10
N GLY A 120 -5.08 9.55 8.24
CA GLY A 120 -6.54 9.57 8.19
C GLY A 120 -7.12 8.26 8.71
N TYR A 121 -7.86 8.35 9.83
CA TYR A 121 -8.50 7.20 10.47
C TYR A 121 -10.03 7.35 10.57
N ARG A 122 -10.58 8.38 9.92
CA ARG A 122 -12.02 8.66 9.92
C ARG A 122 -12.48 8.98 8.51
N GLY A 123 -13.30 8.13 7.97
CA GLY A 123 -13.83 8.25 6.63
C GLY A 123 -14.06 6.87 6.02
N GLU A 124 -14.35 6.86 4.75
CA GLU A 124 -14.56 5.60 4.02
C GLU A 124 -14.19 5.73 2.54
N MET A 125 -13.96 4.58 1.95
CA MET A 125 -13.85 4.40 0.51
C MET A 125 -14.96 3.45 0.06
N LEU A 126 -15.66 3.79 -1.02
CA LEU A 126 -16.64 2.93 -1.67
C LEU A 126 -16.15 2.58 -3.07
N ILE A 127 -16.01 1.30 -3.34
CA ILE A 127 -15.75 0.81 -4.70
C ILE A 127 -17.06 0.87 -5.48
N THR A 128 -17.15 1.75 -6.47
CA THR A 128 -18.37 1.95 -7.27
C THR A 128 -18.47 0.98 -8.44
N LYS A 129 -17.31 0.70 -9.07
CA LYS A 129 -17.20 -0.28 -10.16
C LYS A 129 -15.86 -1.01 -10.06
N ALA A 130 -15.84 -2.26 -10.46
CA ALA A 130 -14.62 -3.04 -10.59
C ALA A 130 -14.82 -4.20 -11.57
N ASN A 131 -13.72 -4.58 -12.22
CA ASN A 131 -13.57 -5.84 -12.96
C ASN A 131 -12.14 -6.37 -12.74
N GLU A 132 -11.71 -7.35 -13.51
CA GLU A 132 -10.37 -7.92 -13.39
C GLU A 132 -9.24 -6.95 -13.74
N GLN A 133 -9.50 -5.94 -14.55
CA GLN A 133 -8.51 -5.03 -15.11
C GLN A 133 -8.45 -3.68 -14.42
N TRP A 134 -9.56 -3.19 -13.87
CA TRP A 134 -9.64 -1.86 -13.26
C TRP A 134 -10.69 -1.77 -12.16
N ALA A 135 -10.53 -0.76 -11.30
CA ALA A 135 -11.51 -0.38 -10.30
C ALA A 135 -11.67 1.15 -10.24
N GLU A 136 -12.87 1.59 -9.92
CA GLU A 136 -13.14 2.98 -9.57
C GLU A 136 -13.94 3.06 -8.28
N GLY A 137 -13.79 4.17 -7.58
CA GLY A 137 -14.49 4.40 -6.34
C GLY A 137 -14.45 5.85 -5.91
N THR A 138 -15.19 6.11 -4.85
CA THR A 138 -15.22 7.41 -4.17
C THR A 138 -14.64 7.27 -2.77
N PHE A 139 -14.16 8.37 -2.21
CA PHE A 139 -13.62 8.40 -0.86
C PHE A 139 -13.77 9.77 -0.21
N TYR A 140 -13.79 9.78 1.10
CA TYR A 140 -13.65 10.97 1.93
C TYR A 140 -12.98 10.60 3.25
N PHE A 141 -12.26 11.53 3.84
CA PHE A 141 -11.66 11.35 5.15
C PHE A 141 -11.23 12.66 5.80
N THR A 142 -11.05 12.61 7.12
CA THR A 142 -10.30 13.61 7.86
C THR A 142 -8.96 13.05 8.26
N ALA A 143 -7.91 13.85 8.13
CA ALA A 143 -6.56 13.49 8.48
C ALA A 143 -6.00 14.43 9.57
N ASP A 144 -5.32 13.86 10.54
CA ASP A 144 -4.74 14.57 11.68
C ASP A 144 -3.23 14.30 11.72
N SER A 145 -2.48 15.24 12.28
CA SER A 145 -1.06 15.05 12.57
C SER A 145 -0.87 14.58 14.01
N ASP A 146 -0.13 13.50 14.20
CA ASP A 146 0.28 13.04 15.55
C ASP A 146 1.30 14.00 16.23
N ARG A 147 1.86 14.96 15.47
CA ARG A 147 2.95 15.83 15.89
C ARG A 147 2.59 17.31 15.97
N SER A 148 1.40 17.68 15.53
CA SER A 148 0.92 19.06 15.51
C SER A 148 -0.61 19.10 15.52
N ASP A 149 -1.19 20.28 15.77
CA ASP A 149 -2.65 20.50 15.70
C ASP A 149 -3.18 20.61 14.25
N LYS A 150 -2.35 20.29 13.27
CA LYS A 150 -2.74 20.34 11.85
C LYS A 150 -3.74 19.25 11.53
N LYS A 151 -4.79 19.64 10.82
CA LYS A 151 -5.86 18.77 10.34
C LYS A 151 -6.16 19.11 8.89
N ALA A 152 -6.63 18.13 8.17
CA ALA A 152 -7.10 18.31 6.82
C ALA A 152 -8.40 17.52 6.59
N GLU A 153 -9.26 18.08 5.76
CA GLU A 153 -10.47 17.45 5.28
C GLU A 153 -10.32 17.12 3.79
N VAL A 154 -10.64 15.90 3.43
CA VAL A 154 -10.65 15.42 2.04
C VAL A 154 -12.06 14.95 1.73
N ILE A 155 -12.71 15.62 0.78
CA ILE A 155 -14.08 15.31 0.35
C ILE A 155 -14.15 15.18 -1.17
N ASP A 156 -15.27 14.66 -1.67
CA ASP A 156 -15.54 14.45 -3.10
C ASP A 156 -14.42 13.71 -3.83
N GLY A 157 -13.76 12.81 -3.09
CA GLY A 157 -12.69 11.98 -3.61
C GLY A 157 -13.23 10.98 -4.64
N PHE A 158 -12.49 10.84 -5.74
CA PHE A 158 -12.74 9.85 -6.78
C PHE A 158 -11.42 9.27 -7.26
N PHE A 159 -11.39 7.99 -7.53
CA PHE A 159 -10.26 7.33 -8.20
C PHE A 159 -10.73 6.35 -9.27
N ARG A 160 -9.89 6.15 -10.28
CA ARG A 160 -9.94 5.05 -11.23
C ARG A 160 -8.51 4.55 -11.46
N ILE A 161 -8.30 3.26 -11.21
CA ILE A 161 -6.99 2.64 -11.20
C ILE A 161 -6.96 1.38 -12.05
N SER A 162 -5.79 1.04 -12.57
CA SER A 162 -5.52 -0.30 -13.10
C SER A 162 -5.44 -1.32 -11.95
N MET A 163 -6.06 -2.46 -12.16
CA MET A 163 -5.92 -3.65 -11.31
C MET A 163 -4.93 -4.65 -11.93
N GLU A 164 -4.51 -4.42 -13.15
CA GLU A 164 -3.45 -5.19 -13.77
C GLU A 164 -2.14 -4.87 -13.07
N ASN A 165 -1.43 -5.92 -12.72
CA ASN A 165 -0.08 -5.75 -12.21
C ASN A 165 0.76 -5.07 -13.32
N PRO A 166 1.28 -3.83 -13.12
CA PRO A 166 2.13 -3.16 -14.10
C PRO A 166 3.42 -3.93 -14.42
N GLN A 167 3.53 -5.14 -13.92
CA GLN A 167 4.70 -6.03 -13.98
C GLN A 167 4.50 -7.24 -14.92
N LYS A 168 3.41 -7.30 -15.67
CA LYS A 168 3.22 -8.33 -16.72
C LYS A 168 3.64 -7.79 -18.06
#